data_3215c0a9b1aed37f8facea701ab04154
#
_entry.id   3215c0a9b1aed37f8facea701ab04154
#
_cell.length_a   1.000
_cell.length_b   1.000
_cell.length_c   1.000
_cell.angle_alpha   90.00
_cell.angle_beta   90.00
_cell.angle_gamma   90.00
#
_symmetry.space_group_name_H-M   'P 1'
#
loop_
_entity.id
_entity.type
_entity.pdbx_description
1 polymer ?
#
loop_
_entity_poly.entity_id
_entity_poly.type
_entity_poly.pdbx_seq_one_letter_code
_entity_poly.pdbx_strand_id
1 'polypeptide(L)'
;NGKTLAPVTTSAPIKNEFKFHNTRGTVAMAKVSGDANSATSQWFVNLNDKNSENLDIQNGGFTVFGRIIFDGMLIFDAIEKLPIVDLGPSLTDTPLVNYNNGSQVLFSNFVQIDQVEVVDTTGVFSEGVASFAVDIGTNEALEVKLRLIQVQPSLIFQLEPQIASLPAKPSNVATFSSQSGQLFIPSVMIDSSTIVKNVIMNLTDPQTYQFTLQQFE
;
A
#
# COMPACT_ATOMS: atom_id res chain seq x y z
N ASN A 1 4.49 20.50 -31.11
CA ASN A 1 3.63 19.32 -31.26
C ASN A 1 2.52 19.39 -30.21
N GLY A 2 1.37 19.96 -30.59
CA GLY A 2 0.27 20.35 -29.69
C GLY A 2 -0.48 19.18 -29.05
N LYS A 3 0.15 18.46 -28.11
CA LYS A 3 -0.59 17.60 -27.19
C LYS A 3 -1.27 18.51 -26.18
N THR A 4 -2.58 18.57 -26.22
CA THR A 4 -3.41 19.23 -25.21
C THR A 4 -3.78 18.20 -24.15
N LEU A 5 -3.68 18.60 -22.88
CA LEU A 5 -4.24 17.81 -21.79
C LEU A 5 -5.77 17.87 -21.90
N ALA A 6 -6.40 16.70 -21.90
CA ALA A 6 -7.85 16.58 -21.92
C ALA A 6 -8.31 15.80 -20.69
N PRO A 7 -9.48 16.14 -20.12
CA PRO A 7 -10.07 15.35 -19.03
C PRO A 7 -10.31 13.91 -19.47
N VAL A 8 -10.04 12.97 -18.56
CA VAL A 8 -10.42 11.56 -18.78
C VAL A 8 -11.92 11.40 -18.59
N THR A 9 -12.58 10.68 -19.49
CA THR A 9 -14.00 10.33 -19.31
C THR A 9 -14.15 9.46 -18.06
N THR A 10 -15.05 9.86 -17.17
CA THR A 10 -15.28 9.17 -15.89
C THR A 10 -16.62 8.44 -15.89
N SER A 11 -16.71 7.37 -15.11
CA SER A 11 -17.96 6.75 -14.73
C SER A 11 -18.71 7.61 -13.70
N ALA A 12 -19.94 7.20 -13.34
CA ALA A 12 -20.67 7.84 -12.26
C ALA A 12 -19.88 7.78 -10.94
N PRO A 13 -20.02 8.77 -10.04
CA PRO A 13 -19.41 8.74 -8.73
C PRO A 13 -19.78 7.50 -7.92
N ILE A 14 -18.88 7.04 -7.09
CA ILE A 14 -19.05 5.85 -6.24
C ILE A 14 -19.26 6.25 -4.78
N LYS A 15 -19.96 5.37 -4.03
CA LYS A 15 -20.16 5.52 -2.60
C LYS A 15 -18.83 5.47 -1.85
N ASN A 16 -18.69 6.33 -0.84
CA ASN A 16 -17.55 6.28 0.07
C ASN A 16 -17.58 5.01 0.95
N GLU A 17 -16.46 4.31 1.01
CA GLU A 17 -16.28 3.07 1.78
C GLU A 17 -15.06 3.16 2.68
N PHE A 18 -14.86 4.30 3.35
CA PHE A 18 -13.75 4.50 4.27
C PHE A 18 -13.72 3.39 5.33
N LYS A 19 -12.57 2.70 5.44
CA LYS A 19 -12.32 1.62 6.40
C LYS A 19 -10.88 1.61 6.92
N PHE A 20 -9.90 1.92 6.09
CA PHE A 20 -8.49 1.86 6.42
C PHE A 20 -7.90 3.26 6.54
N HIS A 21 -6.94 3.41 7.45
CA HIS A 21 -6.28 4.69 7.69
C HIS A 21 -5.44 5.15 6.49
N ASN A 22 -5.46 6.45 6.25
CA ASN A 22 -4.68 7.13 5.20
C ASN A 22 -3.23 7.34 5.66
N THR A 23 -2.52 6.25 5.93
CA THR A 23 -1.10 6.26 6.32
C THR A 23 -0.18 6.22 5.12
N ARG A 24 1.12 6.49 5.33
CA ARG A 24 2.13 6.46 4.27
C ARG A 24 2.08 5.18 3.44
N GLY A 25 2.14 5.35 2.13
CA GLY A 25 2.12 4.26 1.15
C GLY A 25 0.73 3.77 0.78
N THR A 26 -0.34 4.21 1.46
CA THR A 26 -1.70 3.87 1.02
C THR A 26 -2.12 4.70 -0.19
N VAL A 27 -2.96 4.11 -1.03
CA VAL A 27 -3.58 4.72 -2.21
C VAL A 27 -5.06 4.91 -1.93
N ALA A 28 -5.54 6.15 -2.06
CA ALA A 28 -6.92 6.50 -1.75
C ALA A 28 -7.62 7.26 -2.88
N MET A 29 -8.95 7.15 -2.93
CA MET A 29 -9.77 7.86 -3.90
C MET A 29 -9.87 9.34 -3.59
N ALA A 30 -9.58 10.19 -4.57
CA ALA A 30 -9.82 11.62 -4.46
C ALA A 30 -11.31 11.94 -4.59
N LYS A 31 -11.74 12.99 -3.87
CA LYS A 31 -13.13 13.43 -3.81
C LYS A 31 -13.25 14.94 -3.93
N VAL A 32 -14.40 15.40 -4.35
CA VAL A 32 -14.76 16.83 -4.31
C VAL A 32 -15.05 17.27 -2.87
N SER A 33 -14.56 18.43 -2.48
CA SER A 33 -14.81 18.98 -1.14
C SER A 33 -16.31 19.11 -0.85
N GLY A 34 -16.72 18.65 0.33
CA GLY A 34 -18.12 18.69 0.76
C GLY A 34 -19.02 17.56 0.26
N ASP A 35 -18.54 16.67 -0.62
CA ASP A 35 -19.30 15.52 -1.09
C ASP A 35 -18.50 14.21 -0.88
N ALA A 36 -18.92 13.45 0.12
CA ALA A 36 -18.27 12.19 0.48
C ALA A 36 -18.37 11.12 -0.61
N ASN A 37 -19.38 11.17 -1.49
CA ASN A 37 -19.66 10.18 -2.52
C ASN A 37 -19.33 10.68 -3.94
N SER A 38 -18.35 11.57 -4.08
CA SER A 38 -17.97 12.19 -5.36
C SER A 38 -16.78 11.55 -6.06
N ALA A 39 -16.21 10.46 -5.51
CA ALA A 39 -15.07 9.79 -6.11
C ALA A 39 -15.39 9.20 -7.48
N THR A 40 -14.49 9.41 -8.46
CA THR A 40 -14.64 8.88 -9.83
C THR A 40 -13.36 8.16 -10.29
N SER A 41 -12.40 8.87 -10.89
CA SER A 41 -11.19 8.28 -11.48
C SER A 41 -9.89 8.79 -10.84
N GLN A 42 -9.96 9.84 -10.02
CA GLN A 42 -8.78 10.42 -9.42
C GLN A 42 -8.42 9.72 -8.11
N TRP A 43 -7.14 9.54 -7.88
CA TRP A 43 -6.58 8.94 -6.69
C TRP A 43 -5.30 9.64 -6.27
N PHE A 44 -4.86 9.39 -5.06
CA PHE A 44 -3.60 9.92 -4.54
C PHE A 44 -2.88 8.88 -3.68
N VAL A 45 -1.57 9.08 -3.50
CA VAL A 45 -0.73 8.29 -2.61
C VAL A 45 -0.41 9.09 -1.36
N ASN A 46 -0.60 8.49 -0.20
CA ASN A 46 -0.27 9.11 1.06
C ASN A 46 1.25 9.07 1.28
N LEU A 47 1.88 10.23 1.42
CA LEU A 47 3.33 10.37 1.60
C LEU A 47 3.75 10.38 3.07
N ASN A 48 2.80 10.54 4.01
CA ASN A 48 3.08 10.66 5.43
C ASN A 48 1.98 9.99 6.27
N ASP A 49 2.37 9.36 7.40
CA ASP A 49 1.42 8.74 8.33
C ASP A 49 0.47 9.75 8.99
N LYS A 50 0.92 10.99 9.18
CA LYS A 50 0.10 12.09 9.71
C LYS A 50 -1.08 12.49 8.83
N ASN A 51 -1.11 12.04 7.58
CA ASN A 51 -2.25 12.27 6.69
C ASN A 51 -3.54 11.69 7.29
N SER A 52 -3.45 10.60 8.05
CA SER A 52 -4.59 9.98 8.73
C SER A 52 -5.31 10.94 9.69
N GLU A 53 -4.61 11.87 10.35
CA GLU A 53 -5.20 12.84 11.28
C GLU A 53 -6.29 13.70 10.61
N ASN A 54 -6.15 14.00 9.33
CA ASN A 54 -7.10 14.77 8.54
C ASN A 54 -7.94 13.93 7.58
N LEU A 55 -7.30 13.04 6.81
CA LEU A 55 -7.96 12.34 5.71
C LEU A 55 -8.90 11.23 6.18
N ASP A 56 -8.77 10.75 7.40
CA ASP A 56 -9.69 9.78 7.98
C ASP A 56 -10.98 10.41 8.50
N ILE A 57 -10.96 11.73 8.77
CA ILE A 57 -12.09 12.47 9.34
C ILE A 57 -12.77 13.35 8.29
N GLN A 58 -11.97 14.04 7.48
CA GLN A 58 -12.45 15.00 6.51
C GLN A 58 -13.37 14.34 5.47
N ASN A 59 -14.52 14.98 5.20
CA ASN A 59 -15.45 14.55 4.15
C ASN A 59 -15.88 13.07 4.27
N GLY A 60 -16.04 12.55 5.50
CA GLY A 60 -16.41 11.15 5.78
C GLY A 60 -15.29 10.14 5.59
N GLY A 61 -14.03 10.57 5.63
CA GLY A 61 -12.84 9.76 5.41
C GLY A 61 -12.59 9.43 3.93
N PHE A 62 -11.33 9.31 3.52
CA PHE A 62 -10.96 8.95 2.13
C PHE A 62 -10.77 7.45 2.01
N THR A 63 -11.48 6.81 1.07
CA THR A 63 -11.44 5.36 0.87
C THR A 63 -10.07 4.91 0.36
N VAL A 64 -9.32 4.21 1.21
CA VAL A 64 -8.11 3.50 0.84
C VAL A 64 -8.51 2.21 0.11
N PHE A 65 -7.95 1.98 -1.08
CA PHE A 65 -8.22 0.80 -1.90
C PHE A 65 -6.98 0.01 -2.30
N GLY A 66 -5.78 0.53 -1.99
CA GLY A 66 -4.52 -0.11 -2.31
C GLY A 66 -3.35 0.40 -1.48
N ARG A 67 -2.22 -0.24 -1.65
CA ARG A 67 -0.95 0.16 -1.02
C ARG A 67 0.18 0.02 -2.03
N ILE A 68 1.11 0.96 -2.01
CA ILE A 68 2.38 0.87 -2.73
C ILE A 68 3.26 -0.15 -2.00
N ILE A 69 3.83 -1.08 -2.74
CA ILE A 69 4.68 -2.15 -2.21
C ILE A 69 6.12 -2.03 -2.72
N PHE A 70 7.03 -2.75 -2.11
CA PHE A 70 8.48 -2.73 -2.38
C PHE A 70 9.05 -1.30 -2.36
N ASP A 71 9.96 -1.02 -3.29
CA ASP A 71 10.63 0.28 -3.44
C ASP A 71 9.77 1.36 -4.10
N GLY A 72 8.48 1.07 -4.38
CA GLY A 72 7.61 2.01 -5.07
C GLY A 72 7.48 3.37 -4.37
N MET A 73 7.58 3.41 -3.03
CA MET A 73 7.56 4.67 -2.29
C MET A 73 8.78 5.55 -2.54
N LEU A 74 9.93 4.99 -2.94
CA LEU A 74 11.11 5.79 -3.33
C LEU A 74 10.83 6.64 -4.57
N ILE A 75 9.99 6.14 -5.48
CA ILE A 75 9.54 6.87 -6.67
C ILE A 75 8.68 8.06 -6.26
N PHE A 76 7.71 7.86 -5.36
CA PHE A 76 6.83 8.93 -4.88
C PHE A 76 7.59 9.97 -4.05
N ASP A 77 8.56 9.55 -3.23
CA ASP A 77 9.46 10.46 -2.50
C ASP A 77 10.36 11.29 -3.46
N ALA A 78 10.70 10.73 -4.61
CA ALA A 78 11.43 11.48 -5.64
C ALA A 78 10.51 12.48 -6.34
N ILE A 79 9.25 12.12 -6.60
CA ILE A 79 8.25 13.04 -7.19
C ILE A 79 7.95 14.20 -6.22
N GLU A 80 7.83 13.94 -4.91
CA GLU A 80 7.59 14.96 -3.89
C GLU A 80 8.66 16.06 -3.87
N LYS A 81 9.88 15.72 -4.25
CA LYS A 81 11.02 16.66 -4.30
C LYS A 81 11.09 17.49 -5.58
N LEU A 82 10.25 17.22 -6.56
CA LEU A 82 10.24 17.95 -7.82
C LEU A 82 9.77 19.39 -7.62
N PRO A 83 10.23 20.33 -8.47
CA PRO A 83 9.66 21.69 -8.52
C PRO A 83 8.18 21.62 -8.89
N ILE A 84 7.36 22.34 -8.12
CA ILE A 84 5.90 22.42 -8.31
C ILE A 84 5.57 23.71 -9.04
N VAL A 85 4.71 23.62 -10.06
CA VAL A 85 4.27 24.76 -10.87
C VAL A 85 2.76 24.79 -10.97
N ASP A 86 2.18 25.97 -10.81
CA ASP A 86 0.76 26.22 -11.10
C ASP A 86 0.57 26.39 -12.61
N LEU A 87 -0.14 25.47 -13.23
CA LEU A 87 -0.46 25.45 -14.65
C LEU A 87 -1.95 25.76 -14.93
N GLY A 88 -2.65 26.28 -13.94
CA GLY A 88 -4.06 26.65 -14.01
C GLY A 88 -4.99 25.82 -13.12
N PRO A 89 -6.29 26.09 -13.13
CA PRO A 89 -7.25 25.62 -12.11
C PRO A 89 -7.32 24.11 -11.88
N SER A 90 -6.94 23.32 -12.88
CA SER A 90 -6.95 21.85 -12.77
C SER A 90 -5.57 21.25 -12.51
N LEU A 91 -4.51 22.06 -12.44
CA LEU A 91 -3.11 21.67 -12.37
C LEU A 91 -2.31 22.62 -11.47
N THR A 92 -2.87 23.00 -10.33
CA THR A 92 -2.30 24.01 -9.41
C THR A 92 -0.95 23.62 -8.82
N ASP A 93 -0.78 22.34 -8.49
CA ASP A 93 0.40 21.81 -7.82
C ASP A 93 1.04 20.69 -8.68
N THR A 94 1.50 21.07 -9.90
CA THR A 94 2.03 20.09 -10.85
C THR A 94 3.52 19.89 -10.66
N PRO A 95 3.98 18.68 -10.25
CA PRO A 95 5.40 18.35 -10.18
C PRO A 95 5.99 18.20 -11.60
N LEU A 96 7.11 18.85 -11.86
CA LEU A 96 7.76 18.83 -13.16
C LEU A 96 9.19 18.27 -13.10
N VAL A 97 9.47 17.30 -13.99
CA VAL A 97 10.79 16.68 -14.17
C VAL A 97 11.66 17.55 -15.07
N ASN A 98 12.94 17.72 -14.73
CA ASN A 98 13.91 18.46 -15.54
C ASN A 98 13.43 19.88 -15.93
N TYR A 99 12.72 20.53 -15.02
CA TYR A 99 12.18 21.86 -15.24
C TYR A 99 13.04 22.93 -14.57
N ASN A 100 13.39 23.96 -15.32
CA ASN A 100 14.03 25.17 -14.79
C ASN A 100 12.98 26.26 -14.63
N ASN A 101 12.90 26.85 -13.44
CA ASN A 101 11.89 27.85 -13.12
C ASN A 101 11.87 29.01 -14.14
N GLY A 102 10.69 29.33 -14.63
CA GLY A 102 10.47 30.36 -15.65
C GLY A 102 10.67 29.91 -17.11
N SER A 103 11.05 28.66 -17.36
CA SER A 103 11.10 28.08 -18.69
C SER A 103 9.71 27.71 -19.20
N GLN A 104 9.59 27.55 -20.53
CA GLN A 104 8.38 26.98 -21.11
C GLN A 104 8.21 25.54 -20.67
N VAL A 105 7.02 25.18 -20.15
CA VAL A 105 6.68 23.79 -19.79
C VAL A 105 6.44 22.98 -21.06
N LEU A 106 7.15 21.87 -21.18
CA LEU A 106 7.04 20.92 -22.28
C LEU A 106 6.34 19.65 -21.78
N PHE A 107 5.77 18.86 -22.70
CA PHE A 107 5.14 17.57 -22.36
C PHE A 107 6.12 16.61 -21.64
N SER A 108 7.40 16.66 -21.99
CA SER A 108 8.46 15.86 -21.35
C SER A 108 8.77 16.27 -19.90
N ASN A 109 8.26 17.42 -19.44
CA ASN A 109 8.41 17.83 -18.05
C ASN A 109 7.36 17.21 -17.12
N PHE A 110 6.26 16.68 -17.64
CA PHE A 110 5.26 16.03 -16.80
C PHE A 110 5.75 14.68 -16.31
N VAL A 111 5.46 14.36 -15.06
CA VAL A 111 5.60 13.00 -14.53
C VAL A 111 4.63 12.10 -15.30
N GLN A 112 5.15 11.05 -15.91
CA GLN A 112 4.37 10.08 -16.67
C GLN A 112 4.44 8.74 -15.99
N ILE A 113 3.29 8.10 -15.79
CA ILE A 113 3.19 6.73 -15.29
C ILE A 113 2.92 5.86 -16.52
N ASP A 114 3.93 5.12 -16.94
CA ASP A 114 3.83 4.26 -18.13
C ASP A 114 3.09 2.97 -17.85
N GLN A 115 3.21 2.46 -16.60
CA GLN A 115 2.58 1.20 -16.21
C GLN A 115 2.27 1.21 -14.70
N VAL A 116 1.11 0.68 -14.35
CA VAL A 116 0.73 0.30 -12.98
C VAL A 116 0.38 -1.18 -12.98
N GLU A 117 1.05 -1.96 -12.15
CA GLU A 117 0.70 -3.35 -11.93
C GLU A 117 -0.07 -3.47 -10.61
N VAL A 118 -1.23 -4.12 -10.68
CA VAL A 118 -2.04 -4.41 -9.50
C VAL A 118 -1.89 -5.89 -9.16
N VAL A 119 -1.41 -6.15 -7.95
CA VAL A 119 -1.19 -7.51 -7.46
C VAL A 119 -2.07 -7.77 -6.27
N ASP A 120 -2.84 -8.85 -6.31
CA ASP A 120 -3.62 -9.34 -5.18
C ASP A 120 -2.79 -10.40 -4.43
N THR A 121 -2.21 -10.01 -3.29
CA THR A 121 -1.40 -10.88 -2.45
C THR A 121 -1.76 -10.68 -0.98
N THR A 122 -1.67 -11.75 -0.18
CA THR A 122 -1.88 -11.68 1.28
C THR A 122 -0.73 -10.95 1.97
N GLY A 123 0.49 -11.20 1.54
CA GLY A 123 1.69 -10.63 2.17
C GLY A 123 2.76 -10.25 1.15
N VAL A 124 3.73 -9.51 1.64
CA VAL A 124 4.92 -9.09 0.90
C VAL A 124 6.17 -9.45 1.71
N PHE A 125 7.16 -10.04 1.05
CA PHE A 125 8.48 -10.27 1.61
C PHE A 125 9.49 -9.36 0.93
N SER A 126 10.07 -8.45 1.70
CA SER A 126 11.06 -7.49 1.22
C SER A 126 12.10 -7.23 2.31
N GLU A 127 13.36 -7.09 1.93
CA GLU A 127 14.47 -6.79 2.86
C GLU A 127 14.55 -7.73 4.08
N GLY A 128 14.21 -9.00 3.87
CA GLY A 128 14.23 -10.00 4.93
C GLY A 128 13.03 -9.95 5.89
N VAL A 129 11.98 -9.20 5.56
CA VAL A 129 10.77 -9.07 6.36
C VAL A 129 9.55 -9.49 5.55
N ALA A 130 8.76 -10.41 6.09
CA ALA A 130 7.43 -10.74 5.61
C ALA A 130 6.39 -9.90 6.35
N SER A 131 5.60 -9.13 5.63
CA SER A 131 4.52 -8.28 6.18
C SER A 131 3.17 -8.74 5.63
N PHE A 132 2.20 -8.95 6.50
CA PHE A 132 0.86 -9.44 6.13
C PHE A 132 -0.18 -9.14 7.22
N ALA A 133 -1.45 -9.21 6.85
CA ALA A 133 -2.55 -9.14 7.80
C ALA A 133 -2.92 -10.54 8.30
N VAL A 134 -3.18 -10.69 9.61
CA VAL A 134 -3.62 -11.94 10.25
C VAL A 134 -5.03 -11.78 10.78
N ASP A 135 -5.89 -12.74 10.48
CA ASP A 135 -7.24 -12.85 11.06
C ASP A 135 -7.16 -13.24 12.54
N ILE A 136 -7.79 -12.46 13.39
CA ILE A 136 -7.87 -12.70 14.84
C ILE A 136 -9.26 -13.18 15.29
N GLY A 137 -10.10 -13.59 14.33
CA GLY A 137 -11.43 -14.12 14.62
C GLY A 137 -12.51 -13.08 14.91
N THR A 138 -12.24 -11.81 14.62
CA THR A 138 -13.18 -10.69 14.74
C THR A 138 -13.38 -10.03 13.37
N ASN A 139 -14.01 -8.84 13.31
CA ASN A 139 -14.05 -8.01 12.11
C ASN A 139 -12.75 -7.23 11.86
N GLU A 140 -11.79 -7.36 12.75
CA GLU A 140 -10.48 -6.73 12.70
C GLU A 140 -9.41 -7.73 12.27
N ALA A 141 -8.25 -7.23 11.88
CA ALA A 141 -7.06 -8.01 11.62
C ALA A 141 -5.85 -7.33 12.27
N LEU A 142 -4.78 -8.08 12.46
CA LEU A 142 -3.49 -7.53 12.89
C LEU A 142 -2.54 -7.46 11.71
N GLU A 143 -1.90 -6.32 11.49
CA GLU A 143 -0.73 -6.23 10.63
C GLU A 143 0.48 -6.74 11.40
N VAL A 144 1.12 -7.79 10.89
CA VAL A 144 2.26 -8.47 11.52
C VAL A 144 3.45 -8.43 10.57
N LYS A 145 4.63 -8.39 11.18
CA LYS A 145 5.91 -8.47 10.47
C LYS A 145 6.74 -9.60 11.05
N LEU A 146 7.22 -10.48 10.18
CA LEU A 146 8.13 -11.56 10.54
C LEU A 146 9.49 -11.31 9.86
N ARG A 147 10.52 -11.11 10.66
CA ARG A 147 11.88 -10.94 10.18
C ARG A 147 12.58 -12.30 10.01
N LEU A 148 13.16 -12.54 8.86
CA LEU A 148 14.03 -13.68 8.62
C LEU A 148 15.30 -13.54 9.45
N ILE A 149 15.52 -14.47 10.38
CA ILE A 149 16.69 -14.46 11.30
C ILE A 149 17.65 -15.60 11.02
N GLN A 150 17.22 -16.64 10.29
CA GLN A 150 18.05 -17.78 9.94
C GLN A 150 17.65 -18.33 8.58
N VAL A 151 18.65 -18.69 7.77
CA VAL A 151 18.44 -19.27 6.43
C VAL A 151 18.72 -20.78 6.39
N GLN A 152 19.66 -21.26 7.19
CA GLN A 152 20.03 -22.68 7.23
C GLN A 152 20.18 -23.19 8.67
N PRO A 153 19.86 -24.45 8.96
CA PRO A 153 19.36 -25.51 8.07
C PRO A 153 17.89 -25.33 7.67
N SER A 154 17.17 -24.42 8.30
CA SER A 154 15.76 -24.08 8.04
C SER A 154 15.59 -22.57 8.02
N LEU A 155 14.61 -22.09 7.25
CA LEU A 155 14.21 -20.69 7.28
C LEU A 155 13.42 -20.44 8.57
N ILE A 156 13.99 -19.59 9.45
CA ILE A 156 13.35 -19.17 10.70
C ILE A 156 13.07 -17.69 10.64
N PHE A 157 11.85 -17.35 11.01
CA PHE A 157 11.34 -15.98 11.07
C PHE A 157 10.97 -15.64 12.52
N GLN A 158 11.24 -14.43 12.94
CA GLN A 158 10.87 -13.92 14.25
C GLN A 158 9.86 -12.79 14.13
N LEU A 159 8.84 -12.82 14.98
CA LEU A 159 7.85 -11.75 15.06
C LEU A 159 8.51 -10.45 15.51
N GLU A 160 8.30 -9.38 14.75
CA GLU A 160 8.67 -8.03 15.18
C GLU A 160 7.66 -7.51 16.23
N PRO A 161 8.12 -6.76 17.24
CA PRO A 161 7.26 -6.32 18.34
C PRO A 161 6.21 -5.28 17.94
N GLN A 162 6.36 -4.70 16.75
CA GLN A 162 5.43 -3.69 16.23
C GLN A 162 4.26 -4.37 15.52
N ILE A 163 3.18 -4.58 16.25
CA ILE A 163 1.93 -5.11 15.72
C ILE A 163 0.93 -3.95 15.67
N ALA A 164 0.32 -3.73 14.51
CA ALA A 164 -0.72 -2.73 14.33
C ALA A 164 -2.10 -3.39 14.19
N SER A 165 -3.10 -2.85 14.88
CA SER A 165 -4.49 -3.24 14.64
C SER A 165 -4.99 -2.57 13.36
N LEU A 166 -5.58 -3.35 12.47
CA LEU A 166 -6.28 -2.85 11.30
C LEU A 166 -7.75 -2.66 11.64
N PRO A 167 -8.34 -1.52 11.32
CA PRO A 167 -9.73 -1.20 11.68
C PRO A 167 -10.77 -2.01 10.90
N ALA A 168 -10.32 -2.75 9.89
CA ALA A 168 -11.14 -3.68 9.13
C ALA A 168 -10.28 -4.85 8.64
N LYS A 169 -10.93 -6.00 8.44
CA LYS A 169 -10.27 -7.19 7.90
C LYS A 169 -10.19 -7.10 6.36
N PRO A 170 -8.99 -7.19 5.76
CA PRO A 170 -8.83 -7.31 4.31
C PRO A 170 -9.50 -8.61 3.80
N SER A 171 -9.78 -8.65 2.50
CA SER A 171 -10.36 -9.84 1.84
C SER A 171 -9.40 -11.03 1.84
N ASN A 172 -8.10 -10.77 1.81
CA ASN A 172 -7.06 -11.79 1.74
C ASN A 172 -6.14 -11.65 2.98
N VAL A 173 -6.27 -12.58 3.94
CA VAL A 173 -5.58 -12.54 5.23
C VAL A 173 -4.95 -13.88 5.57
N ALA A 174 -3.87 -13.85 6.32
CA ALA A 174 -3.30 -15.04 6.94
C ALA A 174 -4.16 -15.51 8.12
N THR A 175 -4.01 -16.78 8.51
CA THR A 175 -4.67 -17.35 9.67
C THR A 175 -3.65 -18.02 10.59
N PHE A 176 -3.85 -17.87 11.89
CA PHE A 176 -3.03 -18.53 12.91
C PHE A 176 -3.88 -19.42 13.81
N SER A 177 -3.48 -20.67 13.93
CA SER A 177 -4.10 -21.64 14.85
C SER A 177 -3.27 -21.74 16.13
N SER A 178 -3.78 -21.23 17.22
CA SER A 178 -3.14 -21.38 18.55
C SER A 178 -3.09 -22.82 19.03
N GLN A 179 -3.97 -23.69 18.54
CA GLN A 179 -4.01 -25.09 18.92
C GLN A 179 -2.86 -25.89 18.28
N SER A 180 -2.55 -25.64 17.02
CA SER A 180 -1.46 -26.32 16.29
C SER A 180 -0.16 -25.51 16.23
N GLY A 181 -0.18 -24.24 16.60
CA GLY A 181 0.95 -23.32 16.41
C GLY A 181 1.22 -23.00 14.93
N GLN A 182 0.27 -23.27 14.04
CA GLN A 182 0.46 -23.11 12.60
C GLN A 182 -0.05 -21.77 12.11
N LEU A 183 0.80 -21.08 11.36
CA LEU A 183 0.50 -19.88 10.58
C LEU A 183 0.39 -20.29 9.11
N PHE A 184 -0.75 -19.97 8.50
CA PHE A 184 -1.02 -20.17 7.09
C PHE A 184 -1.16 -18.79 6.40
N ILE A 185 -0.37 -18.57 5.36
CA ILE A 185 -0.41 -17.35 4.53
C ILE A 185 -0.75 -17.78 3.09
N PRO A 186 -1.92 -17.41 2.56
CA PRO A 186 -2.39 -17.84 1.24
C PRO A 186 -1.41 -17.52 0.11
N SER A 187 -0.82 -16.33 0.13
CA SER A 187 0.17 -15.92 -0.87
C SER A 187 1.12 -14.86 -0.33
N VAL A 188 2.38 -14.91 -0.74
CA VAL A 188 3.41 -13.92 -0.41
C VAL A 188 4.13 -13.52 -1.69
N MET A 189 4.19 -12.24 -1.95
CA MET A 189 4.99 -11.68 -3.02
C MET A 189 6.42 -11.45 -2.52
N ILE A 190 7.42 -12.10 -3.13
CA ILE A 190 8.82 -12.05 -2.68
C ILE A 190 9.57 -10.88 -3.32
N ASP A 191 9.29 -10.63 -4.58
CA ASP A 191 9.82 -9.51 -5.35
C ASP A 191 8.72 -9.01 -6.30
N SER A 192 9.02 -8.12 -7.20
CA SER A 192 8.04 -7.56 -8.12
C SER A 192 7.42 -8.57 -9.10
N SER A 193 7.84 -9.85 -9.10
CA SER A 193 7.41 -10.84 -10.08
C SER A 193 7.09 -12.22 -9.52
N THR A 194 7.57 -12.55 -8.33
CA THR A 194 7.49 -13.91 -7.76
C THR A 194 6.45 -13.97 -6.64
N ILE A 195 5.42 -14.77 -6.83
CA ILE A 195 4.41 -15.06 -5.78
C ILE A 195 4.54 -16.52 -5.39
N VAL A 196 4.81 -16.77 -4.11
CA VAL A 196 4.70 -18.08 -3.48
C VAL A 196 3.32 -18.21 -2.83
N LYS A 197 2.74 -19.40 -2.88
CA LYS A 197 1.41 -19.70 -2.36
C LYS A 197 1.46 -20.72 -1.25
N ASN A 198 0.37 -20.83 -0.51
CA ASN A 198 0.19 -21.86 0.50
C ASN A 198 1.36 -21.93 1.49
N VAL A 199 1.84 -20.76 1.93
CA VAL A 199 2.97 -20.66 2.86
C VAL A 199 2.52 -21.12 4.23
N ILE A 200 3.16 -22.18 4.74
CA ILE A 200 2.90 -22.76 6.07
C ILE A 200 4.15 -22.59 6.92
N MET A 201 3.96 -22.00 8.09
CA MET A 201 4.98 -21.85 9.12
C MET A 201 4.50 -22.41 10.44
N ASN A 202 5.37 -23.07 11.20
CA ASN A 202 5.07 -23.53 12.55
C ASN A 202 5.77 -22.67 13.59
N LEU A 203 5.06 -22.30 14.64
CA LEU A 203 5.62 -21.67 15.82
C LEU A 203 6.52 -22.67 16.55
N THR A 204 7.82 -22.46 16.46
CA THR A 204 8.84 -23.38 17.01
C THR A 204 9.43 -22.90 18.35
N ASP A 205 9.39 -21.59 18.58
CA ASP A 205 9.73 -21.01 19.88
C ASP A 205 8.64 -20.01 20.31
N PRO A 206 7.74 -20.41 21.24
CA PRO A 206 6.69 -19.52 21.73
C PRO A 206 7.20 -18.38 22.62
N GLN A 207 8.39 -18.46 23.19
CA GLN A 207 8.94 -17.42 24.06
C GLN A 207 9.45 -16.21 23.26
N THR A 208 10.05 -16.49 22.12
CA THR A 208 10.59 -15.46 21.23
C THR A 208 9.73 -15.26 19.98
N TYR A 209 8.59 -15.99 19.88
CA TYR A 209 7.68 -15.98 18.72
C TYR A 209 8.43 -16.27 17.40
N GLN A 210 9.20 -17.36 17.39
CA GLN A 210 9.89 -17.81 16.18
C GLN A 210 9.06 -18.82 15.42
N PHE A 211 8.99 -18.63 14.11
CA PHE A 211 8.27 -19.47 13.16
C PHE A 211 9.24 -20.11 12.18
N THR A 212 9.17 -21.42 12.02
CA THR A 212 9.94 -22.16 11.01
C THR A 212 9.10 -22.42 9.79
N LEU A 213 9.60 -22.06 8.61
CA LEU A 213 8.94 -22.37 7.33
C LEU A 213 8.91 -23.87 7.12
N GLN A 214 7.73 -24.40 6.83
CA GLN A 214 7.51 -25.83 6.57
C GLN A 214 7.29 -26.11 5.09
N GLN A 215 6.46 -25.30 4.43
CA GLN A 215 6.01 -25.52 3.08
C GLN A 215 5.61 -24.24 2.38
N PHE A 216 5.78 -24.23 1.06
CA PHE A 216 5.17 -23.26 0.12
C PHE A 216 5.11 -23.90 -1.28
N GLU A 217 4.35 -23.28 -2.17
CA GLU A 217 4.20 -23.65 -3.58
C GLU A 217 4.51 -22.47 -4.52
#